data_c9b59dd35dbfef2a92063380b27e24ab
#
_entry.id   c9b59dd35dbfef2a92063380b27e24ab
#
_cell.length_a   1.000
_cell.length_b   1.000
_cell.length_c   1.000
_cell.angle_alpha   90.00
_cell.angle_beta   90.00
_cell.angle_gamma   90.00
#
_symmetry.space_group_name_H-M   'P 1'
#
loop_
_entity.id
_entity.type
_entity.pdbx_description
1 polymer ?
#
loop_
_entity_poly.entity_id
_entity_poly.type
_entity_poly.pdbx_seq_one_letter_code
_entity_poly.pdbx_strand_id
1 'polypeptide(L)'
;MGDTYPRRRDYDYIREKTEQTFYNRDVATKELVDEIYATVNSRKAIQIISLAKSTIRHNVEKDLHKLTLPCCIVWGRNDTITPPEVADSFHRLLPQSELHWIDECGHVPMLERPEQFNPIIDSFLQKIKM
;
A
#
# COMPACT_ATOMS: atom_id res chain seq x y z
N MET A 1 14.07 9.69 -2.86
CA MET A 1 12.76 9.83 -2.17
C MET A 1 11.98 10.91 -2.87
N GLY A 2 10.91 10.52 -3.55
CA GLY A 2 10.00 11.50 -4.10
C GLY A 2 9.41 12.36 -2.97
N ASP A 3 9.35 13.66 -3.20
CA ASP A 3 8.68 14.59 -2.30
C ASP A 3 7.23 14.18 -2.14
N THR A 4 6.90 13.53 -1.03
CA THR A 4 5.52 13.18 -0.72
C THR A 4 4.76 14.48 -0.43
N TYR A 5 3.87 14.82 -1.31
CA TYR A 5 3.00 16.00 -1.22
C TYR A 5 3.75 17.35 -1.05
N PRO A 6 4.69 17.70 -1.95
CA PRO A 6 5.38 19.01 -1.87
C PRO A 6 4.38 20.18 -2.02
N ARG A 7 3.26 19.97 -2.71
CA ARG A 7 2.18 20.93 -2.94
C ARG A 7 0.94 20.60 -2.09
N ARG A 8 1.12 20.26 -0.83
CA ARG A 8 0.04 19.82 0.08
C ARG A 8 -1.13 20.78 0.24
N ARG A 9 -0.94 22.05 -0.07
CA ARG A 9 -2.01 23.09 -0.02
C ARG A 9 -2.75 23.24 -1.34
N ASP A 10 -2.31 22.57 -2.38
CA ASP A 10 -2.94 22.54 -3.70
C ASP A 10 -3.89 21.33 -3.74
N TYR A 11 -5.19 21.62 -3.67
CA TYR A 11 -6.22 20.58 -3.63
C TYR A 11 -6.22 19.71 -4.91
N ASP A 12 -6.05 20.32 -6.08
CA ASP A 12 -6.03 19.59 -7.35
C ASP A 12 -4.83 18.65 -7.44
N TYR A 13 -3.68 19.07 -6.92
CA TYR A 13 -2.51 18.21 -6.82
C TYR A 13 -2.77 16.99 -5.90
N ILE A 14 -3.41 17.21 -4.74
CA ILE A 14 -3.77 16.13 -3.83
C ILE A 14 -4.78 15.18 -4.47
N ARG A 15 -5.78 15.71 -5.17
CA ARG A 15 -6.75 14.89 -5.91
C ARG A 15 -6.05 14.01 -6.95
N GLU A 16 -5.20 14.57 -7.79
CA GLU A 16 -4.46 13.84 -8.82
C GLU A 16 -3.61 12.72 -8.20
N LYS A 17 -2.90 13.00 -7.10
CA LYS A 17 -2.09 12.01 -6.40
C LYS A 17 -2.93 10.90 -5.77
N THR A 18 -4.10 11.24 -5.27
CA THR A 18 -5.05 10.26 -4.74
C THR A 18 -5.59 9.37 -5.86
N GLU A 19 -6.01 9.94 -6.97
CA GLU A 19 -6.47 9.21 -8.15
C GLU A 19 -5.42 8.25 -8.70
N GLN A 20 -4.15 8.64 -8.73
CA GLN A 20 -3.02 7.80 -9.17
C GLN A 20 -2.80 6.57 -8.29
N THR A 21 -3.35 6.54 -7.08
CA THR A 21 -3.24 5.41 -6.14
C THR A 21 -4.07 4.21 -6.60
N PHE A 22 -5.10 4.43 -7.43
CA PHE A 22 -6.03 3.43 -7.91
C PHE A 22 -5.86 3.16 -9.41
N TYR A 23 -6.21 1.97 -9.83
CA TYR A 23 -6.38 1.65 -11.25
C TYR A 23 -7.62 2.36 -11.82
N ASN A 24 -8.76 2.22 -11.13
CA ASN A 24 -9.95 2.99 -11.40
C ASN A 24 -9.93 4.30 -10.59
N ARG A 25 -9.73 5.42 -11.27
CA ARG A 25 -9.66 6.74 -10.63
C ARG A 25 -10.92 7.15 -9.88
N ASP A 26 -12.10 6.63 -10.28
CA ASP A 26 -13.38 6.95 -9.65
C ASP A 26 -13.48 6.43 -8.21
N VAL A 27 -12.61 5.50 -7.81
CA VAL A 27 -12.49 5.04 -6.41
C VAL A 27 -12.00 6.19 -5.50
N ALA A 28 -11.25 7.14 -6.05
CA ALA A 28 -10.83 8.35 -5.35
C ALA A 28 -12.01 9.35 -5.26
N THR A 29 -13.01 9.00 -4.45
CA THR A 29 -14.17 9.88 -4.24
C THR A 29 -13.78 11.23 -3.68
N LYS A 30 -14.66 12.22 -3.83
CA LYS A 30 -14.44 13.56 -3.27
C LYS A 30 -14.20 13.50 -1.77
N GLU A 31 -14.97 12.67 -1.06
CA GLU A 31 -14.86 12.50 0.39
C GLU A 31 -13.47 11.96 0.78
N LEU A 32 -12.95 10.98 0.05
CA LEU A 32 -11.60 10.44 0.28
C LEU A 32 -10.53 11.51 0.02
N VAL A 33 -10.66 12.27 -1.06
CA VAL A 33 -9.73 13.36 -1.38
C VAL A 33 -9.75 14.45 -0.30
N ASP A 34 -10.95 14.83 0.17
CA ASP A 34 -11.13 15.82 1.24
C ASP A 34 -10.46 15.35 2.55
N GLU A 35 -10.62 14.07 2.91
CA GLU A 35 -9.99 13.48 4.10
C GLU A 35 -8.47 13.48 4.00
N ILE A 36 -7.92 13.09 2.86
CA ILE A 36 -6.47 13.10 2.61
C ILE A 36 -5.95 14.54 2.64
N TYR A 37 -6.64 15.48 1.99
CA TYR A 37 -6.28 16.90 2.00
C TYR A 37 -6.22 17.46 3.43
N ALA A 38 -7.22 17.18 4.23
CA ALA A 38 -7.25 17.58 5.64
C ALA A 38 -6.09 16.94 6.43
N THR A 39 -5.82 15.65 6.20
CA THR A 39 -4.76 14.90 6.90
C THR A 39 -3.38 15.44 6.57
N VAL A 40 -3.04 15.63 5.28
CA VAL A 40 -1.71 16.12 4.86
C VAL A 40 -1.47 17.59 5.25
N ASN A 41 -2.52 18.35 5.54
CA ASN A 41 -2.45 19.73 6.02
C ASN A 41 -2.55 19.85 7.54
N SER A 42 -2.75 18.74 8.26
CA SER A 42 -2.81 18.70 9.71
C SER A 42 -1.41 18.71 10.36
N ARG A 43 -1.38 18.94 11.68
CA ARG A 43 -0.15 18.79 12.47
C ARG A 43 0.40 17.36 12.46
N LYS A 44 -0.46 16.34 12.26
CA LYS A 44 -0.07 14.93 12.15
C LYS A 44 0.83 14.66 10.95
N ALA A 45 0.72 15.44 9.89
CA ALA A 45 1.55 15.28 8.69
C ALA A 45 3.05 15.38 9.01
N ILE A 46 3.47 16.26 9.92
CA ILE A 46 4.87 16.39 10.34
C ILE A 46 5.36 15.13 11.03
N GLN A 47 4.51 14.54 11.88
CA GLN A 47 4.82 13.29 12.58
C GLN A 47 4.94 12.12 11.60
N ILE A 48 4.04 12.02 10.62
CA ILE A 48 4.08 10.99 9.57
C ILE A 48 5.35 11.10 8.72
N ILE A 49 5.73 12.31 8.32
CA ILE A 49 6.98 12.56 7.55
C ILE A 49 8.21 12.17 8.37
N SER A 50 8.24 12.53 9.65
CA SER A 50 9.34 12.15 10.56
C SER A 50 9.45 10.63 10.71
N LEU A 51 8.32 9.94 10.86
CA LEU A 51 8.26 8.49 10.93
C LEU A 51 8.74 7.84 9.62
N ALA A 52 8.26 8.32 8.49
CA ALA A 52 8.67 7.83 7.17
C ALA A 52 10.19 7.98 6.95
N LYS A 53 10.78 9.09 7.38
CA LYS A 53 12.25 9.29 7.33
C LYS A 53 13.01 8.30 8.20
N SER A 54 12.43 7.83 9.30
CA SER A 54 13.08 6.86 10.18
C SER A 54 13.20 5.47 9.52
N THR A 55 12.31 5.13 8.60
CA THR A 55 12.30 3.81 7.91
C THR A 55 13.56 3.59 7.05
N ILE A 56 14.18 4.65 6.55
CA ILE A 56 15.42 4.56 5.76
C ILE A 56 16.56 3.99 6.61
N ARG A 57 16.60 4.33 7.91
CA ARG A 57 17.63 3.85 8.85
C ARG A 57 17.38 2.42 9.31
N HIS A 58 16.15 1.95 9.17
CA HIS A 58 15.68 0.65 9.66
C HIS A 58 15.21 -0.25 8.52
N ASN A 59 15.97 -0.28 7.42
CA ASN A 59 15.68 -1.23 6.33
C ASN A 59 15.84 -2.67 6.83
N VAL A 60 14.72 -3.39 6.88
CA VAL A 60 14.65 -4.77 7.37
C VAL A 60 14.80 -5.82 6.26
N GLU A 61 15.02 -5.41 5.00
CA GLU A 61 15.11 -6.31 3.85
C GLU A 61 16.06 -7.49 4.10
N LYS A 62 17.24 -7.19 4.64
CA LYS A 62 18.28 -8.19 4.98
C LYS A 62 17.84 -9.21 6.04
N ASP A 63 16.79 -8.90 6.80
CA ASP A 63 16.29 -9.73 7.90
C ASP A 63 14.97 -10.47 7.55
N LEU A 64 14.36 -10.18 6.40
CA LEU A 64 13.08 -10.80 5.99
C LEU A 64 13.18 -12.34 5.91
N HIS A 65 14.31 -12.87 5.48
CA HIS A 65 14.54 -14.31 5.41
C HIS A 65 14.49 -15.03 6.77
N LYS A 66 14.61 -14.28 7.87
CA LYS A 66 14.52 -14.80 9.25
C LYS A 66 13.07 -14.94 9.73
N LEU A 67 12.11 -14.35 9.02
CA LEU A 67 10.70 -14.43 9.36
C LEU A 67 10.14 -15.76 8.88
N THR A 68 9.87 -16.65 9.83
CA THR A 68 9.32 -17.99 9.56
C THR A 68 7.82 -18.07 9.78
N LEU A 69 7.17 -16.96 10.04
CA LEU A 69 5.72 -16.88 10.16
C LEU A 69 5.05 -16.96 8.77
N PRO A 70 3.87 -17.59 8.68
CA PRO A 70 3.08 -17.52 7.45
C PRO A 70 2.77 -16.08 7.05
N CYS A 71 3.03 -15.73 5.79
CA CYS A 71 2.81 -14.41 5.25
C CYS A 71 1.91 -14.47 4.01
N CYS A 72 0.91 -13.61 3.96
CA CYS A 72 0.08 -13.42 2.77
C CYS A 72 0.41 -12.07 2.13
N ILE A 73 0.89 -12.11 0.89
CA ILE A 73 1.21 -10.94 0.09
C ILE A 73 0.09 -10.78 -0.94
N VAL A 74 -0.61 -9.66 -0.89
CA VAL A 74 -1.66 -9.33 -1.87
C VAL A 74 -1.27 -8.03 -2.57
N TRP A 75 -1.21 -8.06 -3.90
CA TRP A 75 -0.68 -6.95 -4.68
C TRP A 75 -1.50 -6.66 -5.93
N GLY A 76 -1.77 -5.38 -6.18
CA GLY A 76 -2.38 -4.93 -7.43
C GLY A 76 -1.36 -4.94 -8.57
N ARG A 77 -1.72 -5.56 -9.71
CA ARG A 77 -0.82 -5.61 -10.88
C ARG A 77 -0.53 -4.24 -11.48
N ASN A 78 -1.41 -3.29 -11.26
CA ASN A 78 -1.33 -1.94 -11.81
C ASN A 78 -0.89 -0.92 -10.76
N ASP A 79 -0.21 -1.37 -9.69
CA ASP A 79 0.32 -0.49 -8.67
C ASP A 79 1.45 0.37 -9.24
N THR A 80 1.21 1.67 -9.32
CA THR A 80 2.18 2.67 -9.80
C THR A 80 2.90 3.37 -8.65
N ILE A 81 2.46 3.16 -7.41
CA ILE A 81 3.09 3.74 -6.21
C ILE A 81 4.23 2.85 -5.75
N THR A 82 3.97 1.54 -5.63
CA THR A 82 5.00 0.54 -5.34
C THR A 82 4.98 -0.51 -6.44
N PRO A 83 6.01 -0.55 -7.30
CA PRO A 83 6.01 -1.41 -8.48
C PRO A 83 5.81 -2.90 -8.16
N PRO A 84 5.15 -3.66 -9.04
CA PRO A 84 4.87 -5.09 -8.83
C PRO A 84 6.10 -5.95 -8.54
N GLU A 85 7.29 -5.58 -9.06
CA GLU A 85 8.56 -6.26 -8.82
C GLU A 85 8.94 -6.30 -7.33
N VAL A 86 8.43 -5.35 -6.55
CA VAL A 86 8.63 -5.32 -5.09
C VAL A 86 7.90 -6.49 -4.43
N ALA A 87 6.69 -6.85 -4.91
CA ALA A 87 5.97 -8.01 -4.41
C ALA A 87 6.72 -9.32 -4.66
N ASP A 88 7.31 -9.49 -5.85
CA ASP A 88 8.16 -10.65 -6.17
C ASP A 88 9.39 -10.70 -5.25
N SER A 89 9.97 -9.55 -4.94
CA SER A 89 11.10 -9.46 -4.01
C SER A 89 10.72 -9.89 -2.59
N PHE A 90 9.58 -9.42 -2.08
CA PHE A 90 9.06 -9.85 -0.78
C PHE A 90 8.79 -11.36 -0.76
N HIS A 91 8.15 -11.89 -1.79
CA HIS A 91 7.84 -13.31 -1.89
C HIS A 91 9.11 -14.18 -1.89
N ARG A 92 10.14 -13.74 -2.59
CA ARG A 92 11.44 -14.43 -2.62
C ARG A 92 12.16 -14.40 -1.28
N LEU A 93 12.04 -13.31 -0.51
CA LEU A 93 12.75 -13.10 0.75
C LEU A 93 12.02 -13.69 1.96
N LEU A 94 10.70 -13.87 1.88
CA LEU A 94 9.87 -14.42 2.97
C LEU A 94 9.65 -15.92 2.74
N PRO A 95 10.28 -16.80 3.55
CA PRO A 95 10.30 -18.25 3.30
C PRO A 95 8.93 -18.92 3.31
N GLN A 96 7.99 -18.41 4.10
CA GLN A 96 6.64 -18.95 4.25
C GLN A 96 5.59 -17.94 3.74
N SER A 97 5.81 -17.38 2.57
CA SER A 97 4.86 -16.46 1.96
C SER A 97 4.08 -17.11 0.83
N GLU A 98 2.84 -16.67 0.64
CA GLU A 98 2.07 -16.84 -0.58
C GLU A 98 1.81 -15.47 -1.20
N LEU A 99 1.87 -15.38 -2.52
CA LEU A 99 1.68 -14.15 -3.28
C LEU A 99 0.42 -14.26 -4.14
N HIS A 100 -0.47 -13.30 -3.98
CA HIS A 100 -1.71 -13.17 -4.73
C HIS A 100 -1.74 -11.86 -5.50
N TRP A 101 -1.96 -11.96 -6.80
CA TRP A 101 -2.12 -10.82 -7.70
C TRP A 101 -3.57 -10.50 -7.93
N ILE A 102 -3.90 -9.20 -7.93
CA ILE A 102 -5.24 -8.72 -8.32
C ILE A 102 -5.07 -7.87 -9.58
N ASP A 103 -5.75 -8.29 -10.65
CA ASP A 103 -5.75 -7.57 -11.93
C ASP A 103 -6.64 -6.32 -11.85
N GLU A 104 -6.35 -5.34 -12.72
CA GLU A 104 -7.07 -4.07 -12.77
C GLU A 104 -7.17 -3.40 -11.38
N CYS A 105 -6.06 -3.39 -10.66
CA CYS A 105 -5.96 -2.95 -9.28
C CYS A 105 -4.66 -2.20 -9.04
N GLY A 106 -4.77 -1.08 -8.33
CA GLY A 106 -3.64 -0.23 -7.94
C GLY A 106 -3.08 -0.58 -6.56
N HIS A 107 -2.70 0.47 -5.84
CA HIS A 107 -1.95 0.37 -4.58
C HIS A 107 -2.78 -0.09 -3.39
N VAL A 108 -4.10 0.00 -3.44
CA VAL A 108 -4.99 -0.23 -2.27
C VAL A 108 -6.06 -1.27 -2.60
N PRO A 109 -5.66 -2.56 -2.79
CA PRO A 109 -6.56 -3.61 -3.23
C PRO A 109 -7.75 -3.83 -2.28
N MET A 110 -7.58 -3.62 -0.98
CA MET A 110 -8.67 -3.75 0.01
C MET A 110 -9.79 -2.72 -0.19
N LEU A 111 -9.51 -1.59 -0.80
CA LEU A 111 -10.51 -0.56 -1.12
C LEU A 111 -11.02 -0.68 -2.56
N GLU A 112 -10.13 -1.01 -3.50
CA GLU A 112 -10.44 -1.02 -4.92
C GLU A 112 -11.12 -2.32 -5.39
N ARG A 113 -10.71 -3.45 -4.80
CA ARG A 113 -11.18 -4.80 -5.16
C ARG A 113 -11.50 -5.64 -3.92
N PRO A 114 -12.36 -5.16 -3.00
CA PRO A 114 -12.65 -5.88 -1.76
C PRO A 114 -13.25 -7.27 -2.01
N GLU A 115 -14.00 -7.45 -3.11
CA GLU A 115 -14.61 -8.71 -3.53
C GLU A 115 -13.58 -9.78 -3.92
N GLN A 116 -12.36 -9.38 -4.29
CA GLN A 116 -11.24 -10.28 -4.57
C GLN A 116 -10.29 -10.37 -3.37
N PHE A 117 -10.05 -9.25 -2.70
CA PHE A 117 -9.14 -9.17 -1.57
C PHE A 117 -9.63 -9.97 -0.36
N ASN A 118 -10.88 -9.79 0.06
CA ASN A 118 -11.42 -10.42 1.26
C ASN A 118 -11.39 -11.96 1.21
N PRO A 119 -11.78 -12.64 0.12
CA PRO A 119 -11.68 -14.09 0.04
C PRO A 119 -10.25 -14.63 0.11
N ILE A 120 -9.26 -13.90 -0.39
CA ILE A 120 -7.84 -14.26 -0.28
C ILE A 120 -7.43 -14.28 1.18
N ILE A 121 -7.77 -13.22 1.93
CA ILE A 121 -7.44 -13.11 3.34
C ILE A 121 -8.18 -14.19 4.16
N ASP A 122 -9.45 -14.40 3.90
CA ASP A 122 -10.24 -15.44 4.59
C ASP A 122 -9.63 -16.83 4.40
N SER A 123 -9.28 -17.18 3.16
CA SER A 123 -8.62 -18.46 2.85
C SER A 123 -7.28 -18.60 3.58
N PHE A 124 -6.48 -17.55 3.59
CA PHE A 124 -5.21 -17.54 4.29
C PHE A 124 -5.38 -17.75 5.80
N LEU A 125 -6.30 -17.00 6.41
CA LEU A 125 -6.58 -17.12 7.85
C LEU A 125 -7.11 -18.49 8.23
N GLN A 126 -7.88 -19.14 7.38
CA GLN A 126 -8.36 -20.52 7.60
C GLN A 126 -7.22 -21.54 7.58
N LYS A 127 -6.23 -21.38 6.69
CA LYS A 127 -5.06 -22.27 6.62
C LYS A 127 -4.19 -22.20 7.87
N ILE A 128 -4.07 -21.01 8.48
CA ILE A 128 -3.22 -20.81 9.65
C ILE A 128 -3.93 -21.00 10.99
N LYS A 129 -5.25 -21.15 10.99
CA LYS A 129 -6.01 -21.57 12.17
C LYS A 129 -5.69 -23.05 12.46
N MET A 130 -4.96 -23.24 13.49
CA MET A 130 -4.79 -24.58 14.07
C MET A 130 -5.90 -24.86 15.08
#